data_be5a4e1cd87cc9c6135b67954efb5461
#
_entry.id   be5a4e1cd87cc9c6135b67954efb5461
#
_cell.length_a   1.000
_cell.length_b   1.000
_cell.length_c   1.000
_cell.angle_alpha   90.00
_cell.angle_beta   90.00
_cell.angle_gamma   90.00
#
_symmetry.space_group_name_H-M   'P 1'
#
loop_
_entity.id
_entity.type
_entity.pdbx_description
1 polymer ?
#
loop_
_entity_poly.entity_id
_entity_poly.type
_entity_poly.pdbx_seq_one_letter_code
_entity_poly.pdbx_strand_id
1 'polypeptide(L)'
;MDRKKRAVIIKLKDQASRKCTEILQKQEEMKMGTIKIPAADVLKKIYGETEESSARYTNLAVNFEKKYHHDKAEFFTAPGRTEIIGNHVDHNGGQIIAASIDLDTIGAAYPNGTNVIHMISEGYRQEVVVDLDKLSTETYTKGTDALVAGIMEYMKKKGYATGGFDAYVSTKVIAAAGVSSSASFEMLVCAITNYFFNEGKLEYGEYARAGQYAENVYWKKASGLMDQMACAAGGPILLDFSDKENISCEKIAFSFEEMGCRLVIVNTGKGHA
;
A
#
# COMPACT_ATOMS: atom_id res chain seq x y z
N MET A 1 -7.98 43.75 28.39
CA MET A 1 -7.42 42.37 28.19
C MET A 1 -6.33 42.17 29.22
N ASP A 2 -6.56 41.30 30.17
CA ASP A 2 -5.83 41.15 31.44
C ASP A 2 -4.36 40.74 31.20
N ARG A 3 -3.41 41.42 31.85
CA ARG A 3 -1.97 41.15 31.77
C ARG A 3 -1.62 39.67 32.12
N LYS A 4 -2.40 39.04 33.02
CA LYS A 4 -2.24 37.63 33.38
C LYS A 4 -2.57 36.71 32.22
N LYS A 5 -3.59 37.00 31.42
CA LYS A 5 -3.96 36.16 30.23
C LYS A 5 -2.90 36.28 29.12
N ARG A 6 -2.28 37.46 28.97
CA ARG A 6 -1.20 37.67 28.00
C ARG A 6 0.08 36.90 28.36
N ALA A 7 0.43 36.83 29.65
CA ALA A 7 1.59 36.08 30.13
C ALA A 7 1.42 34.55 29.96
N VAL A 8 0.19 34.04 30.15
CA VAL A 8 -0.12 32.61 29.96
C VAL A 8 -0.06 32.23 28.47
N ILE A 9 -0.56 33.09 27.57
CA ILE A 9 -0.51 32.83 26.10
C ILE A 9 0.93 32.87 25.59
N ILE A 10 1.78 33.79 26.11
CA ILE A 10 3.21 33.86 25.73
C ILE A 10 3.96 32.61 26.25
N LYS A 11 3.71 32.15 27.48
CA LYS A 11 4.32 30.91 28.00
C LYS A 11 3.89 29.65 27.24
N LEU A 12 2.64 29.55 26.83
CA LEU A 12 2.14 28.42 26.03
C LEU A 12 2.72 28.42 24.61
N LYS A 13 2.89 29.61 23.98
CA LYS A 13 3.56 29.72 22.68
C LYS A 13 5.05 29.36 22.76
N ASP A 14 5.74 29.78 23.83
CA ASP A 14 7.16 29.44 24.06
C ASP A 14 7.36 27.93 24.31
N GLN A 15 6.47 27.30 25.10
CA GLN A 15 6.51 25.85 25.33
C GLN A 15 6.21 25.05 24.05
N ALA A 16 5.24 25.49 23.24
CA ALA A 16 4.92 24.86 21.97
C ALA A 16 6.07 25.02 20.97
N SER A 17 6.70 26.19 20.91
CA SER A 17 7.88 26.44 20.07
C SER A 17 9.09 25.60 20.51
N ARG A 18 9.37 25.52 21.82
CA ARG A 18 10.47 24.68 22.35
C ARG A 18 10.22 23.20 22.11
N LYS A 19 8.99 22.73 22.32
CA LYS A 19 8.60 21.34 22.03
C LYS A 19 8.68 21.02 20.55
N CYS A 20 8.34 21.97 19.68
CA CYS A 20 8.50 21.82 18.22
C CYS A 20 9.98 21.80 17.84
N THR A 21 10.84 22.63 18.46
CA THR A 21 12.29 22.64 18.25
C THR A 21 12.94 21.36 18.78
N GLU A 22 12.51 20.85 19.95
CA GLU A 22 12.97 19.57 20.50
C GLU A 22 12.51 18.37 19.66
N ILE A 23 11.31 18.43 19.07
CA ILE A 23 10.82 17.41 18.13
C ILE A 23 11.61 17.48 16.83
N LEU A 24 11.89 18.69 16.32
CA LEU A 24 12.73 18.89 15.13
C LEU A 24 14.19 18.49 15.38
N GLN A 25 14.76 18.79 16.56
CA GLN A 25 16.08 18.33 16.94
C GLN A 25 16.12 16.80 17.16
N LYS A 26 15.12 16.20 17.81
CA LYS A 26 14.99 14.73 17.88
C LYS A 26 14.76 14.10 16.52
N GLN A 27 14.07 14.76 15.59
CA GLN A 27 13.98 14.34 14.19
C GLN A 27 15.31 14.52 13.45
N GLU A 28 16.12 15.51 13.80
CA GLU A 28 17.48 15.68 13.27
C GLU A 28 18.49 14.72 13.91
N GLU A 29 18.33 14.34 15.16
CA GLU A 29 19.11 13.31 15.86
C GLU A 29 18.64 11.88 15.54
N MET A 30 17.41 11.69 15.07
CA MET A 30 16.96 10.49 14.35
C MET A 30 17.49 10.45 12.91
N LYS A 31 18.41 11.36 12.58
CA LYS A 31 19.14 11.35 11.33
C LYS A 31 20.08 10.17 11.28
N MET A 32 19.83 9.46 10.24
CA MET A 32 20.69 8.67 9.40
C MET A 32 20.48 7.17 9.55
N GLY A 33 19.35 6.74 9.02
CA GLY A 33 19.33 5.47 8.32
C GLY A 33 20.36 5.56 7.18
N THR A 34 21.17 4.54 6.99
CA THR A 34 22.08 4.44 5.84
C THR A 34 21.33 4.26 4.53
N ILE A 35 20.04 3.92 4.62
CA ILE A 35 19.15 3.65 3.49
C ILE A 35 18.76 4.95 2.80
N LYS A 36 19.11 5.06 1.52
CA LYS A 36 18.74 6.22 0.69
C LYS A 36 17.29 6.12 0.25
N ILE A 37 16.49 7.12 0.59
CA ILE A 37 15.11 7.25 0.10
C ILE A 37 15.08 7.65 -1.39
N PRO A 38 13.93 7.47 -2.08
CA PRO A 38 13.77 7.93 -3.45
C PRO A 38 14.10 9.42 -3.61
N ALA A 39 14.71 9.78 -4.73
CA ALA A 39 15.13 11.15 -5.00
C ALA A 39 13.93 12.13 -5.07
N ALA A 40 14.15 13.39 -4.72
CA ALA A 40 13.10 14.40 -4.63
C ALA A 40 12.32 14.60 -5.94
N ASP A 41 12.97 14.49 -7.09
CA ASP A 41 12.33 14.57 -8.40
C ASP A 41 11.39 13.40 -8.68
N VAL A 42 11.75 12.18 -8.22
CA VAL A 42 10.90 10.99 -8.28
C VAL A 42 9.68 11.17 -7.38
N LEU A 43 9.87 11.60 -6.13
CA LEU A 43 8.77 11.86 -5.19
C LEU A 43 7.82 12.94 -5.72
N LYS A 44 8.37 14.02 -6.27
CA LYS A 44 7.57 15.09 -6.87
C LYS A 44 6.75 14.60 -8.07
N LYS A 45 7.32 13.71 -8.89
CA LYS A 45 6.60 13.13 -10.03
C LYS A 45 5.43 12.26 -9.60
N ILE A 46 5.57 11.53 -8.48
CA ILE A 46 4.55 10.59 -7.98
C ILE A 46 3.47 11.34 -7.18
N TYR A 47 3.88 12.25 -6.28
CA TYR A 47 2.98 12.86 -5.28
C TYR A 47 2.64 14.33 -5.55
N GLY A 48 3.26 14.96 -6.55
CA GLY A 48 3.11 16.39 -6.82
C GLY A 48 3.84 17.31 -5.83
N GLU A 49 4.31 16.75 -4.70
CA GLU A 49 5.03 17.44 -3.62
C GLU A 49 6.22 16.61 -3.12
N THR A 50 7.08 17.18 -2.27
CA THR A 50 8.29 16.51 -1.78
C THR A 50 8.45 16.53 -0.26
N GLU A 51 7.84 17.44 0.45
CA GLU A 51 8.05 17.61 1.88
C GLU A 51 7.43 16.47 2.67
N GLU A 52 6.13 16.24 2.50
CA GLU A 52 5.42 15.18 3.18
C GLU A 52 5.86 13.79 2.71
N SER A 53 6.04 13.60 1.40
CA SER A 53 6.48 12.31 0.83
C SER A 53 7.90 11.96 1.31
N SER A 54 8.85 12.89 1.30
CA SER A 54 10.20 12.64 1.83
C SER A 54 10.17 12.27 3.31
N ALA A 55 9.36 12.93 4.12
CA ALA A 55 9.21 12.60 5.54
C ALA A 55 8.65 11.17 5.73
N ARG A 56 7.64 10.77 4.94
CA ARG A 56 7.08 9.42 4.98
C ARG A 56 8.13 8.36 4.62
N TYR A 57 8.86 8.54 3.53
CA TYR A 57 9.88 7.58 3.10
C TYR A 57 11.08 7.54 4.05
N THR A 58 11.46 8.66 4.65
CA THR A 58 12.49 8.69 5.70
C THR A 58 12.05 7.90 6.93
N ASN A 59 10.83 8.11 7.41
CA ASN A 59 10.28 7.34 8.54
C ASN A 59 10.23 5.85 8.23
N LEU A 60 9.84 5.49 7.00
CA LEU A 60 9.79 4.11 6.54
C LEU A 60 11.18 3.46 6.55
N ALA A 61 12.20 4.15 6.00
CA ALA A 61 13.59 3.68 5.97
C ALA A 61 14.16 3.46 7.36
N VAL A 62 14.00 4.44 8.26
CA VAL A 62 14.48 4.37 9.65
C VAL A 62 13.85 3.21 10.42
N ASN A 63 12.55 3.03 10.28
CA ASN A 63 11.85 1.94 10.97
C ASN A 63 12.19 0.56 10.40
N PHE A 64 12.37 0.46 9.08
CA PHE A 64 12.83 -0.77 8.43
C PHE A 64 14.24 -1.17 8.92
N GLU A 65 15.20 -0.24 8.87
CA GLU A 65 16.56 -0.47 9.35
C GLU A 65 16.58 -0.86 10.84
N LYS A 66 15.83 -0.14 11.67
CA LYS A 66 15.72 -0.43 13.11
C LYS A 66 15.12 -1.81 13.38
N LYS A 67 14.13 -2.23 12.60
CA LYS A 67 13.42 -3.50 12.83
C LYS A 67 14.21 -4.70 12.34
N TYR A 68 14.81 -4.61 11.14
CA TYR A 68 15.38 -5.75 10.44
C TYR A 68 16.92 -5.71 10.34
N HIS A 69 17.55 -4.59 10.74
CA HIS A 69 19.00 -4.40 10.72
C HIS A 69 19.62 -4.52 9.33
N HIS A 70 18.86 -4.24 8.28
CA HIS A 70 19.37 -4.11 6.92
C HIS A 70 19.88 -2.68 6.68
N ASP A 71 20.98 -2.55 5.97
CA ASP A 71 21.57 -1.27 5.52
C ASP A 71 21.11 -0.87 4.10
N LYS A 72 20.23 -1.69 3.49
CA LYS A 72 19.68 -1.52 2.15
C LYS A 72 18.18 -1.81 2.15
N ALA A 73 17.46 -1.07 1.35
CA ALA A 73 16.06 -1.35 1.02
C ALA A 73 15.74 -0.80 -0.36
N GLU A 74 14.78 -1.44 -1.02
CA GLU A 74 14.05 -0.90 -2.15
C GLU A 74 12.68 -0.40 -1.67
N PHE A 75 12.15 0.61 -2.35
CA PHE A 75 10.90 1.24 -1.98
C PHE A 75 9.82 0.96 -2.99
N PHE A 76 8.65 0.64 -2.48
CA PHE A 76 7.48 0.26 -3.25
C PHE A 76 6.28 1.10 -2.83
N THR A 77 5.36 1.34 -3.78
CA THR A 77 4.08 1.99 -3.52
C THR A 77 2.98 1.31 -4.31
N ALA A 78 1.81 1.19 -3.70
CA ALA A 78 0.60 0.72 -4.33
C ALA A 78 -0.59 1.60 -3.89
N PRO A 79 -1.32 2.21 -4.81
CA PRO A 79 -2.44 3.10 -4.49
C PRO A 79 -3.66 2.30 -4.01
N GLY A 80 -4.56 2.96 -3.29
CA GLY A 80 -5.95 2.55 -3.19
C GLY A 80 -6.71 2.87 -4.49
N ARG A 81 -8.00 2.56 -4.52
CA ARG A 81 -8.85 2.81 -5.68
C ARG A 81 -10.19 3.43 -5.30
N THR A 82 -10.82 4.07 -6.26
CA THR A 82 -12.24 4.39 -6.23
C THR A 82 -12.92 3.81 -7.46
N GLU A 83 -14.17 3.41 -7.31
CA GLU A 83 -15.04 3.13 -8.43
C GLU A 83 -15.76 4.43 -8.82
N ILE A 84 -15.78 4.74 -10.12
CA ILE A 84 -16.41 5.94 -10.66
C ILE A 84 -17.81 5.62 -11.15
N ILE A 85 -17.94 4.54 -11.93
CA ILE A 85 -19.20 4.04 -12.48
C ILE A 85 -19.13 2.52 -12.57
N GLY A 86 -20.23 1.82 -12.25
CA GLY A 86 -20.38 0.38 -12.46
C GLY A 86 -21.11 -0.35 -11.34
N ASN A 87 -20.97 0.09 -10.10
CA ASN A 87 -21.68 -0.48 -8.94
C ASN A 87 -21.35 -1.96 -8.70
N HIS A 88 -20.07 -2.31 -8.74
CA HIS A 88 -19.55 -3.65 -8.47
C HIS A 88 -20.17 -4.77 -9.34
N VAL A 89 -20.35 -4.50 -10.64
CA VAL A 89 -20.92 -5.50 -11.59
C VAL A 89 -19.87 -6.45 -12.20
N ASP A 90 -18.64 -6.45 -11.69
CA ASP A 90 -17.55 -7.30 -12.13
C ASP A 90 -17.89 -8.81 -12.06
N HIS A 91 -18.60 -9.24 -11.02
CA HIS A 91 -19.07 -10.62 -10.88
C HIS A 91 -20.22 -10.98 -11.83
N ASN A 92 -20.93 -10.00 -12.39
CA ASN A 92 -22.06 -10.14 -13.30
C ASN A 92 -21.71 -9.94 -14.78
N GLY A 93 -20.43 -9.76 -15.11
CA GLY A 93 -20.00 -9.52 -16.49
C GLY A 93 -20.29 -8.12 -17.02
N GLY A 94 -20.38 -7.14 -16.12
CA GLY A 94 -20.61 -5.73 -16.49
C GLY A 94 -19.34 -4.96 -16.80
N GLN A 95 -19.52 -3.69 -17.16
CA GLN A 95 -18.42 -2.75 -17.39
C GLN A 95 -18.30 -1.78 -16.22
N ILE A 96 -17.06 -1.47 -15.82
CA ILE A 96 -16.76 -0.61 -14.68
C ILE A 96 -15.71 0.41 -15.10
N ILE A 97 -15.91 1.67 -14.71
CA ILE A 97 -14.85 2.70 -14.70
C ILE A 97 -14.39 2.85 -13.26
N ALA A 98 -13.11 2.56 -13.05
CA ALA A 98 -12.44 2.73 -11.77
C ALA A 98 -11.14 3.53 -11.93
N ALA A 99 -10.62 4.07 -10.84
CA ALA A 99 -9.34 4.78 -10.84
C ALA A 99 -8.57 4.51 -9.57
N SER A 100 -7.25 4.48 -9.67
CA SER A 100 -6.40 4.63 -8.49
C SER A 100 -6.55 6.05 -7.90
N ILE A 101 -6.32 6.15 -6.60
CA ILE A 101 -6.37 7.42 -5.86
C ILE A 101 -4.96 7.78 -5.34
N ASP A 102 -4.81 8.99 -4.83
CA ASP A 102 -3.56 9.51 -4.26
C ASP A 102 -3.25 9.02 -2.84
N LEU A 103 -4.14 8.22 -2.24
CA LEU A 103 -3.86 7.50 -1.01
C LEU A 103 -3.23 6.15 -1.33
N ASP A 104 -2.08 5.87 -0.74
CA ASP A 104 -1.28 4.69 -1.04
C ASP A 104 -0.80 3.93 0.19
N THR A 105 -0.37 2.70 -0.06
CA THR A 105 0.42 1.89 0.84
C THR A 105 1.85 1.86 0.33
N ILE A 106 2.81 2.29 1.15
CA ILE A 106 4.24 2.27 0.83
C ILE A 106 4.97 1.21 1.64
N GLY A 107 6.01 0.63 1.07
CA GLY A 107 6.85 -0.37 1.72
C GLY A 107 8.33 -0.16 1.46
N ALA A 108 9.15 -0.34 2.49
CA ALA A 108 10.58 -0.58 2.35
C ALA A 108 10.81 -2.08 2.50
N ALA A 109 11.51 -2.72 1.56
CA ALA A 109 11.72 -4.16 1.57
C ALA A 109 13.11 -4.54 1.07
N TYR A 110 13.60 -5.70 1.55
CA TYR A 110 14.83 -6.30 1.08
C TYR A 110 14.79 -7.84 1.21
N PRO A 111 15.37 -8.62 0.28
CA PRO A 111 15.46 -10.07 0.40
C PRO A 111 16.29 -10.47 1.63
N ASN A 112 15.79 -11.42 2.40
CA ASN A 112 16.47 -11.88 3.61
C ASN A 112 17.23 -13.21 3.45
N GLY A 113 17.28 -13.75 2.24
CA GLY A 113 18.01 -14.98 1.92
C GLY A 113 17.37 -16.26 2.49
N THR A 114 16.14 -16.19 2.97
CA THR A 114 15.38 -17.33 3.53
C THR A 114 14.16 -17.66 2.69
N ASN A 115 13.36 -18.66 3.10
CA ASN A 115 12.03 -18.95 2.57
C ASN A 115 10.90 -18.40 3.46
N VAL A 116 11.20 -17.39 4.29
CA VAL A 116 10.21 -16.80 5.19
C VAL A 116 10.05 -15.31 4.90
N ILE A 117 8.82 -14.86 4.77
CA ILE A 117 8.46 -13.45 4.62
C ILE A 117 8.16 -12.89 6.01
N HIS A 118 8.78 -11.78 6.35
CA HIS A 118 8.52 -11.01 7.55
C HIS A 118 8.04 -9.61 7.16
N MET A 119 6.85 -9.22 7.59
CA MET A 119 6.33 -7.88 7.31
C MET A 119 5.71 -7.29 8.57
N ILE A 120 5.91 -6.01 8.80
CA ILE A 120 5.20 -5.26 9.83
C ILE A 120 4.61 -3.98 9.25
N SER A 121 3.37 -3.69 9.59
CA SER A 121 2.72 -2.45 9.21
C SER A 121 2.80 -1.44 10.35
N GLU A 122 3.09 -0.19 10.02
CA GLU A 122 3.13 0.92 10.96
C GLU A 122 1.82 1.01 11.77
N GLY A 123 1.95 1.15 13.09
CA GLY A 123 0.80 1.17 14.01
C GLY A 123 0.28 -0.21 14.43
N TYR A 124 0.72 -1.29 13.80
CA TYR A 124 0.35 -2.66 14.16
C TYR A 124 1.47 -3.31 14.99
N ARG A 125 1.08 -4.10 15.99
CA ARG A 125 2.05 -4.81 16.85
C ARG A 125 2.39 -6.20 16.32
N GLN A 126 1.46 -6.81 15.59
CA GLN A 126 1.62 -8.17 15.06
C GLN A 126 2.38 -8.11 13.75
N GLU A 127 3.45 -8.88 13.68
CA GLU A 127 4.21 -9.12 12.47
C GLU A 127 3.52 -10.19 11.61
N VAL A 128 3.47 -9.98 10.31
CA VAL A 128 3.07 -10.98 9.32
C VAL A 128 4.27 -11.89 9.08
N VAL A 129 4.10 -13.19 9.32
CA VAL A 129 5.16 -14.19 9.12
C VAL A 129 4.61 -15.31 8.26
N VAL A 130 5.20 -15.49 7.07
CA VAL A 130 4.76 -16.52 6.11
C VAL A 130 5.95 -17.39 5.70
N ASP A 131 5.89 -18.66 6.07
CA ASP A 131 6.82 -19.71 5.66
C ASP A 131 6.40 -20.25 4.29
N LEU A 132 7.20 -19.98 3.26
CA LEU A 132 6.91 -20.37 1.89
C LEU A 132 6.95 -21.89 1.64
N ASP A 133 7.49 -22.65 2.57
CA ASP A 133 7.50 -24.12 2.52
C ASP A 133 6.23 -24.73 3.13
N LYS A 134 5.39 -23.91 3.79
CA LYS A 134 4.15 -24.34 4.48
C LYS A 134 2.89 -23.66 3.96
N LEU A 135 2.88 -23.23 2.71
CA LEU A 135 1.72 -22.56 2.11
C LEU A 135 0.53 -23.53 2.04
N SER A 136 -0.51 -23.25 2.82
CA SER A 136 -1.78 -23.94 2.76
C SER A 136 -2.89 -23.15 3.45
N THR A 137 -4.14 -23.37 3.06
CA THR A 137 -5.33 -22.80 3.71
C THR A 137 -5.59 -23.35 5.12
N GLU A 138 -4.92 -24.44 5.49
CA GLU A 138 -4.98 -25.02 6.84
C GLU A 138 -4.01 -24.30 7.78
N THR A 139 -2.84 -23.92 7.27
CA THR A 139 -1.82 -23.19 8.03
C THR A 139 -2.19 -21.71 8.18
N TYR A 140 -2.63 -21.07 7.10
CA TYR A 140 -2.95 -19.64 7.04
C TYR A 140 -4.46 -19.48 6.82
N THR A 141 -5.23 -19.36 7.90
CA THR A 141 -6.68 -19.42 7.84
C THR A 141 -7.39 -18.08 7.82
N LYS A 142 -6.70 -16.99 8.20
CA LYS A 142 -7.27 -15.63 8.33
C LYS A 142 -6.17 -14.59 8.47
N GLY A 143 -6.57 -13.31 8.43
CA GLY A 143 -5.67 -12.19 8.67
C GLY A 143 -4.75 -11.90 7.47
N THR A 144 -3.81 -11.01 7.69
CA THR A 144 -2.88 -10.55 6.65
C THR A 144 -1.92 -11.66 6.22
N ASP A 145 -1.56 -12.58 7.13
CA ASP A 145 -0.72 -13.75 6.82
C ASP A 145 -1.37 -14.61 5.73
N ALA A 146 -2.68 -14.81 5.80
CA ALA A 146 -3.43 -15.59 4.82
C ALA A 146 -3.44 -14.91 3.43
N LEU A 147 -3.54 -13.59 3.37
CA LEU A 147 -3.42 -12.87 2.10
C LEU A 147 -2.04 -13.05 1.46
N VAL A 148 -0.99 -12.84 2.25
CA VAL A 148 0.39 -12.99 1.75
C VAL A 148 0.63 -14.44 1.31
N ALA A 149 0.21 -15.44 2.11
CA ALA A 149 0.33 -16.85 1.77
C ALA A 149 -0.41 -17.19 0.47
N GLY A 150 -1.62 -16.67 0.29
CA GLY A 150 -2.42 -16.87 -0.92
C GLY A 150 -1.76 -16.29 -2.17
N ILE A 151 -1.21 -15.08 -2.08
CA ILE A 151 -0.45 -14.47 -3.18
C ILE A 151 0.76 -15.34 -3.54
N MET A 152 1.53 -15.79 -2.55
CA MET A 152 2.72 -16.62 -2.78
C MET A 152 2.36 -18.00 -3.35
N GLU A 153 1.27 -18.60 -2.89
CA GLU A 153 0.79 -19.86 -3.47
C GLU A 153 0.37 -19.70 -4.92
N TYR A 154 -0.37 -18.62 -5.25
CA TYR A 154 -0.72 -18.31 -6.64
C TYR A 154 0.52 -18.15 -7.51
N MET A 155 1.49 -17.36 -7.06
CA MET A 155 2.74 -17.14 -7.79
C MET A 155 3.46 -18.46 -8.07
N LYS A 156 3.61 -19.34 -7.06
CA LYS A 156 4.20 -20.67 -7.24
C LYS A 156 3.41 -21.55 -8.23
N LYS A 157 2.09 -21.57 -8.13
CA LYS A 157 1.22 -22.34 -9.06
C LYS A 157 1.34 -21.90 -10.51
N LYS A 158 1.62 -20.61 -10.73
CA LYS A 158 1.85 -20.05 -12.06
C LYS A 158 3.31 -20.19 -12.56
N GLY A 159 4.19 -20.76 -11.73
CA GLY A 159 5.60 -20.94 -12.08
C GLY A 159 6.46 -19.69 -11.87
N TYR A 160 5.95 -18.69 -11.19
CA TYR A 160 6.73 -17.50 -10.83
C TYR A 160 7.63 -17.77 -9.63
N ALA A 161 8.79 -17.13 -9.62
CA ALA A 161 9.73 -17.23 -8.51
C ALA A 161 9.20 -16.50 -7.27
N THR A 162 9.43 -17.12 -6.11
CA THR A 162 9.13 -16.55 -4.79
C THR A 162 10.33 -16.71 -3.88
N GLY A 163 10.47 -15.84 -2.89
CA GLY A 163 11.55 -15.91 -1.90
C GLY A 163 11.20 -15.10 -0.66
N GLY A 164 11.94 -15.33 0.41
CA GLY A 164 11.78 -14.59 1.65
C GLY A 164 12.31 -13.15 1.55
N PHE A 165 11.60 -12.25 2.17
CA PHE A 165 11.99 -10.85 2.31
C PHE A 165 11.49 -10.28 3.63
N ASP A 166 12.14 -9.22 4.07
CA ASP A 166 11.70 -8.40 5.18
C ASP A 166 11.06 -7.12 4.62
N ALA A 167 9.94 -6.67 5.21
CA ALA A 167 9.30 -5.42 4.79
C ALA A 167 8.71 -4.63 5.96
N TYR A 168 8.89 -3.33 5.94
CA TYR A 168 8.19 -2.37 6.79
C TYR A 168 7.21 -1.56 5.94
N VAL A 169 5.95 -1.50 6.34
CA VAL A 169 4.85 -0.97 5.53
C VAL A 169 4.14 0.17 6.26
N SER A 170 3.79 1.23 5.54
CA SER A 170 2.96 2.32 6.04
C SER A 170 1.85 2.64 5.04
N THR A 171 0.62 2.84 5.51
CA THR A 171 -0.52 3.08 4.63
C THR A 171 -1.29 4.35 4.98
N LYS A 172 -1.68 5.09 3.95
CA LYS A 172 -2.69 6.15 4.02
C LYS A 172 -4.06 5.68 3.51
N VAL A 173 -4.14 4.48 2.94
CA VAL A 173 -5.40 3.91 2.46
C VAL A 173 -6.27 3.54 3.66
N ILE A 174 -7.37 4.26 3.83
CA ILE A 174 -8.24 4.15 5.00
C ILE A 174 -8.96 2.80 4.98
N ALA A 175 -8.73 1.98 6.00
CA ALA A 175 -9.41 0.70 6.12
C ALA A 175 -10.94 0.89 6.29
N ALA A 176 -11.72 0.00 5.67
CA ALA A 176 -13.18 0.00 5.69
C ALA A 176 -13.86 1.29 5.17
N ALA A 177 -13.14 2.14 4.43
CA ALA A 177 -13.67 3.35 3.81
C ALA A 177 -14.08 3.16 2.33
N GLY A 178 -14.12 1.92 1.84
CA GLY A 178 -14.47 1.63 0.44
C GLY A 178 -13.39 1.99 -0.58
N VAL A 179 -12.14 2.21 -0.16
CA VAL A 179 -11.00 2.56 -1.02
C VAL A 179 -9.98 1.44 -1.17
N SER A 180 -10.35 0.22 -0.83
CA SER A 180 -9.60 -1.05 -1.03
C SER A 180 -8.21 -1.08 -0.41
N SER A 181 -8.14 -0.94 0.91
CA SER A 181 -6.87 -1.10 1.63
C SER A 181 -6.28 -2.50 1.52
N SER A 182 -7.09 -3.57 1.42
CA SER A 182 -6.61 -4.93 1.18
C SER A 182 -5.94 -5.05 -0.18
N ALA A 183 -6.62 -4.63 -1.26
CA ALA A 183 -6.07 -4.70 -2.60
C ALA A 183 -4.79 -3.85 -2.76
N SER A 184 -4.74 -2.66 -2.17
CA SER A 184 -3.52 -1.85 -2.13
C SER A 184 -2.35 -2.60 -1.48
N PHE A 185 -2.58 -3.26 -0.34
CA PHE A 185 -1.57 -4.07 0.33
C PHE A 185 -1.17 -5.30 -0.51
N GLU A 186 -2.13 -6.00 -1.10
CA GLU A 186 -1.88 -7.14 -1.99
C GLU A 186 -1.00 -6.75 -3.18
N MET A 187 -1.30 -5.62 -3.83
CA MET A 187 -0.50 -5.11 -4.96
C MET A 187 0.90 -4.71 -4.54
N LEU A 188 1.08 -4.19 -3.32
CA LEU A 188 2.40 -3.92 -2.76
C LEU A 188 3.21 -5.21 -2.61
N VAL A 189 2.63 -6.28 -2.07
CA VAL A 189 3.28 -7.59 -1.93
C VAL A 189 3.65 -8.18 -3.29
N CYS A 190 2.75 -8.06 -4.28
CA CYS A 190 3.02 -8.49 -5.65
C CYS A 190 4.18 -7.71 -6.28
N ALA A 191 4.22 -6.38 -6.10
CA ALA A 191 5.29 -5.54 -6.61
C ALA A 191 6.66 -5.89 -6.01
N ILE A 192 6.72 -6.12 -4.70
CA ILE A 192 7.95 -6.58 -4.01
C ILE A 192 8.42 -7.91 -4.60
N THR A 193 7.52 -8.88 -4.72
CA THR A 193 7.82 -10.22 -5.25
C THR A 193 8.27 -10.17 -6.70
N ASN A 194 7.60 -9.36 -7.53
CA ASN A 194 7.97 -9.19 -8.93
C ASN A 194 9.35 -8.58 -9.09
N TYR A 195 9.65 -7.52 -8.34
CA TYR A 195 10.92 -6.82 -8.43
C TYR A 195 12.10 -7.72 -8.02
N PHE A 196 12.01 -8.37 -6.85
CA PHE A 196 13.15 -9.13 -6.32
C PHE A 196 13.32 -10.51 -6.94
N PHE A 197 12.25 -11.16 -7.37
CA PHE A 197 12.31 -12.57 -7.76
C PHE A 197 11.92 -12.82 -9.22
N ASN A 198 11.31 -11.85 -9.91
CA ASN A 198 10.81 -12.02 -11.28
C ASN A 198 11.28 -10.92 -12.25
N GLU A 199 12.30 -10.15 -11.90
CA GLU A 199 12.91 -9.13 -12.76
C GLU A 199 11.92 -8.07 -13.29
N GLY A 200 10.82 -7.83 -12.58
CA GLY A 200 9.77 -6.90 -13.00
C GLY A 200 8.92 -7.36 -14.18
N LYS A 201 8.92 -8.64 -14.52
CA LYS A 201 8.28 -9.17 -15.75
C LYS A 201 6.80 -9.51 -15.61
N LEU A 202 6.26 -9.54 -14.39
CA LEU A 202 4.84 -9.80 -14.20
C LEU A 202 4.00 -8.59 -14.60
N GLU A 203 2.98 -8.84 -15.39
CA GLU A 203 1.98 -7.84 -15.76
C GLU A 203 1.02 -7.55 -14.59
N TYR A 204 0.46 -6.35 -14.55
CA TYR A 204 -0.48 -5.94 -13.50
C TYR A 204 -1.74 -6.83 -13.40
N GLY A 205 -2.17 -7.45 -14.50
CA GLY A 205 -3.25 -8.43 -14.50
C GLY A 205 -2.94 -9.68 -13.68
N GLU A 206 -1.67 -10.12 -13.65
CA GLU A 206 -1.23 -11.22 -12.81
C GLU A 206 -1.21 -10.82 -11.32
N TYR A 207 -0.86 -9.57 -11.00
CA TYR A 207 -0.97 -9.05 -9.64
C TYR A 207 -2.42 -9.13 -9.15
N ALA A 208 -3.34 -8.63 -9.98
CA ALA A 208 -4.76 -8.61 -9.64
C ALA A 208 -5.31 -10.01 -9.41
N ARG A 209 -4.96 -10.97 -10.27
CA ARG A 209 -5.37 -12.37 -10.13
C ARG A 209 -4.76 -13.03 -8.88
N ALA A 210 -3.52 -12.68 -8.51
CA ALA A 210 -2.90 -13.19 -7.28
C ALA A 210 -3.63 -12.68 -6.03
N GLY A 211 -3.98 -11.39 -5.98
CA GLY A 211 -4.76 -10.81 -4.89
C GLY A 211 -6.16 -11.41 -4.80
N GLN A 212 -6.87 -11.50 -5.92
CA GLN A 212 -8.19 -12.15 -5.98
C GLN A 212 -8.12 -13.60 -5.50
N TYR A 213 -7.11 -14.36 -5.92
CA TYR A 213 -6.89 -15.73 -5.45
C TYR A 213 -6.73 -15.78 -3.93
N ALA A 214 -5.93 -14.89 -3.37
CA ALA A 214 -5.72 -14.82 -1.93
C ALA A 214 -7.02 -14.52 -1.17
N GLU A 215 -7.81 -13.55 -1.61
CA GLU A 215 -9.10 -13.25 -0.99
C GLU A 215 -10.11 -14.42 -1.12
N ASN A 216 -10.22 -15.03 -2.31
CA ASN A 216 -11.22 -16.07 -2.57
C ASN A 216 -10.87 -17.40 -1.90
N VAL A 217 -9.59 -17.80 -1.94
CA VAL A 217 -9.16 -19.13 -1.49
C VAL A 217 -8.81 -19.15 -0.01
N TYR A 218 -8.04 -18.14 0.44
CA TYR A 218 -7.56 -18.08 1.83
C TYR A 218 -8.53 -17.35 2.76
N TRP A 219 -9.04 -16.20 2.35
CA TRP A 219 -10.03 -15.47 3.16
C TRP A 219 -11.45 -16.01 2.99
N LYS A 220 -11.69 -16.83 1.96
CA LYS A 220 -13.03 -17.35 1.62
C LYS A 220 -14.04 -16.22 1.39
N LYS A 221 -13.56 -15.09 0.90
CA LYS A 221 -14.36 -13.92 0.54
C LYS A 221 -14.58 -13.96 -0.97
N ALA A 222 -15.82 -13.99 -1.40
CA ALA A 222 -16.16 -13.94 -2.84
C ALA A 222 -15.85 -12.53 -3.38
N SER A 223 -14.61 -12.29 -3.77
CA SER A 223 -14.15 -11.03 -4.33
C SER A 223 -14.10 -11.09 -5.85
N GLY A 224 -14.57 -10.01 -6.49
CA GLY A 224 -14.33 -9.76 -7.91
C GLY A 224 -12.86 -9.41 -8.18
N LEU A 225 -12.57 -8.86 -9.34
CA LEU A 225 -11.20 -8.49 -9.74
C LEU A 225 -11.00 -6.97 -9.86
N MET A 226 -12.06 -6.18 -9.78
CA MET A 226 -12.04 -4.74 -10.00
C MET A 226 -11.07 -4.01 -9.07
N ASP A 227 -11.12 -4.32 -7.78
CA ASP A 227 -10.32 -3.66 -6.77
C ASP A 227 -8.83 -3.81 -7.04
N GLN A 228 -8.39 -5.04 -7.26
CA GLN A 228 -7.01 -5.38 -7.53
C GLN A 228 -6.54 -4.80 -8.86
N MET A 229 -7.38 -4.88 -9.92
CA MET A 229 -7.05 -4.31 -11.24
C MET A 229 -6.86 -2.79 -11.16
N ALA A 230 -7.75 -2.08 -10.48
CA ALA A 230 -7.66 -0.62 -10.36
C ALA A 230 -6.46 -0.17 -9.53
N CYS A 231 -6.12 -0.90 -8.45
CA CYS A 231 -4.91 -0.62 -7.67
C CYS A 231 -3.63 -0.94 -8.46
N ALA A 232 -3.62 -2.02 -9.27
CA ALA A 232 -2.44 -2.46 -10.02
C ALA A 232 -2.17 -1.64 -11.29
N ALA A 233 -3.22 -1.34 -12.06
CA ALA A 233 -3.08 -0.65 -13.34
C ALA A 233 -2.71 0.84 -13.19
N GLY A 234 -3.18 1.50 -12.14
CA GLY A 234 -2.96 2.92 -11.88
C GLY A 234 -3.71 3.83 -12.86
N GLY A 235 -4.15 5.00 -12.40
CA GLY A 235 -4.95 5.94 -13.16
C GLY A 235 -6.37 5.45 -13.47
N PRO A 236 -7.16 6.20 -14.27
CA PRO A 236 -8.48 5.80 -14.69
C PRO A 236 -8.44 4.68 -15.72
N ILE A 237 -9.28 3.67 -15.52
CA ILE A 237 -9.40 2.48 -16.38
C ILE A 237 -10.86 2.14 -16.64
N LEU A 238 -11.14 1.61 -17.82
CA LEU A 238 -12.36 0.90 -18.15
C LEU A 238 -12.07 -0.60 -18.07
N LEU A 239 -12.85 -1.30 -17.26
CA LEU A 239 -12.81 -2.75 -17.15
C LEU A 239 -14.07 -3.34 -17.78
N ASP A 240 -13.90 -4.34 -18.64
CA ASP A 240 -15.00 -5.10 -19.22
C ASP A 240 -14.88 -6.57 -18.78
N PHE A 241 -15.89 -7.02 -18.02
CA PHE A 241 -15.97 -8.36 -17.47
C PHE A 241 -16.92 -9.28 -18.25
N SER A 242 -17.34 -8.90 -19.46
CA SER A 242 -18.20 -9.72 -20.31
C SER A 242 -17.58 -11.07 -20.67
N ASP A 243 -16.26 -11.12 -20.83
CA ASP A 243 -15.48 -12.37 -20.90
C ASP A 243 -14.68 -12.54 -19.60
N LYS A 244 -15.10 -13.50 -18.77
CA LYS A 244 -14.46 -13.75 -17.46
C LYS A 244 -13.05 -14.34 -17.57
N GLU A 245 -12.73 -14.97 -18.69
CA GLU A 245 -11.40 -15.51 -18.95
C GLU A 245 -10.44 -14.43 -19.45
N ASN A 246 -10.95 -13.47 -20.26
CA ASN A 246 -10.16 -12.43 -20.89
C ASN A 246 -10.73 -11.04 -20.57
N ILE A 247 -10.56 -10.62 -19.33
CA ILE A 247 -11.01 -9.31 -18.88
C ILE A 247 -10.24 -8.21 -19.62
N SER A 248 -10.98 -7.35 -20.33
CA SER A 248 -10.40 -6.19 -20.98
C SER A 248 -10.15 -5.07 -19.96
N CYS A 249 -8.97 -4.44 -20.07
CA CYS A 249 -8.61 -3.29 -19.24
C CYS A 249 -8.01 -2.21 -20.14
N GLU A 250 -8.73 -1.12 -20.31
CA GLU A 250 -8.31 0.01 -21.14
C GLU A 250 -8.03 1.23 -20.27
N LYS A 251 -6.89 1.90 -20.51
CA LYS A 251 -6.62 3.18 -19.85
C LYS A 251 -7.44 4.28 -20.48
N ILE A 252 -8.08 5.09 -19.65
CA ILE A 252 -8.90 6.22 -20.05
C ILE A 252 -8.10 7.50 -19.87
N ALA A 253 -8.03 8.34 -20.91
CA ALA A 253 -7.47 9.69 -20.81
C ALA A 253 -8.47 10.61 -20.10
N PHE A 254 -8.45 10.60 -18.76
CA PHE A 254 -9.35 11.36 -17.92
C PHE A 254 -8.62 11.84 -16.65
N SER A 255 -8.79 13.09 -16.28
CA SER A 255 -8.24 13.65 -15.04
C SER A 255 -9.27 14.59 -14.39
N PHE A 256 -9.65 14.29 -13.16
CA PHE A 256 -10.48 15.18 -12.35
C PHE A 256 -9.80 16.53 -12.14
N GLU A 257 -8.48 16.55 -11.98
CA GLU A 257 -7.71 17.77 -11.74
C GLU A 257 -7.72 18.70 -12.97
N GLU A 258 -7.53 18.15 -14.17
CA GLU A 258 -7.61 18.92 -15.43
C GLU A 258 -9.01 19.50 -15.65
N MET A 259 -10.05 18.85 -15.15
CA MET A 259 -11.42 19.36 -15.16
C MET A 259 -11.72 20.34 -14.03
N GLY A 260 -10.75 20.67 -13.18
CA GLY A 260 -10.96 21.53 -12.00
C GLY A 260 -11.77 20.88 -10.88
N CYS A 261 -11.91 19.55 -10.91
CA CYS A 261 -12.65 18.76 -9.92
C CYS A 261 -11.69 18.05 -8.95
N ARG A 262 -12.21 17.70 -7.78
CA ARG A 262 -11.51 16.86 -6.80
C ARG A 262 -12.43 15.76 -6.30
N LEU A 263 -11.89 14.57 -6.10
CA LEU A 263 -12.56 13.48 -5.40
C LEU A 263 -12.45 13.73 -3.90
N VAL A 264 -13.59 13.72 -3.20
CA VAL A 264 -13.63 13.86 -1.74
C VAL A 264 -14.14 12.57 -1.13
N ILE A 265 -13.32 11.96 -0.27
CA ILE A 265 -13.71 10.77 0.49
C ILE A 265 -14.10 11.21 1.89
N VAL A 266 -15.35 10.94 2.28
CA VAL A 266 -15.88 11.26 3.61
C VAL A 266 -15.91 9.99 4.46
N ASN A 267 -15.08 9.94 5.49
CA ASN A 267 -15.15 8.86 6.46
C ASN A 267 -16.30 9.13 7.46
N THR A 268 -17.33 8.30 7.39
CA THR A 268 -18.49 8.41 8.29
C THR A 268 -18.28 7.79 9.66
N GLY A 269 -17.10 7.18 9.90
CA GLY A 269 -16.80 6.44 11.12
C GLY A 269 -17.54 5.10 11.28
N LYS A 270 -18.29 4.67 10.26
CA LYS A 270 -18.98 3.38 10.22
C LYS A 270 -18.27 2.48 9.21
N GLY A 271 -17.77 1.34 9.66
CA GLY A 271 -17.24 0.30 8.78
C GLY A 271 -18.37 -0.52 8.13
N HIS A 272 -18.00 -1.31 7.13
CA HIS A 272 -18.89 -2.34 6.59
C HIS A 272 -19.02 -3.48 7.62
N ALA A 273 -20.23 -3.99 7.77
CA ALA A 273 -20.51 -5.16 8.60
C ALA A 273 -20.07 -6.44 7.91
#